data_dcf6dc7a7244ae4a9e01483b95b65c4d
#
_entry.id   dcf6dc7a7244ae4a9e01483b95b65c4d
#
_cell.length_a   1.000
_cell.length_b   1.000
_cell.length_c   1.000
_cell.angle_alpha   90.00
_cell.angle_beta   90.00
_cell.angle_gamma   90.00
#
_symmetry.space_group_name_H-M   'P 1'
#
loop_
_entity.id
_entity.type
_entity.pdbx_description
1 polymer ?
#
loop_
_entity_poly.entity_id
_entity_poly.type
_entity_poly.pdbx_seq_one_letter_code
_entity_poly.pdbx_strand_id
1 'polypeptide(L)'
;MARAQQHIDGLLKPPGSLGRLETLAVQLAGMPGLNGTPQVGEKAVLVMCADHGVWDEGVAVSPKIVTAIQAANMTRGTTGVCVLAAQAGAKVHVIDVGIDAEPIPGVVDMRVARGCGNIAVGPAMSRSQAEALLLEVSRYTCDLAQRGVTLFGVGELGMANTTPAAAMVSVFTGSDAKEVVGIGANLPPSPHR
;
A
#
# COMPACT_ATOMS: atom_id res chain seq x y z
N MET A 1 21.47 17.28 2.58
CA MET A 1 20.61 18.10 1.72
C MET A 1 21.32 19.35 1.20
N ALA A 2 21.92 20.24 2.01
CA ALA A 2 22.60 21.46 1.53
C ALA A 2 23.67 21.23 0.47
N ARG A 3 24.56 20.24 0.63
CA ARG A 3 25.56 19.88 -0.39
C ARG A 3 24.95 19.40 -1.71
N ALA A 4 23.82 18.70 -1.67
CA ALA A 4 23.13 18.24 -2.86
C ALA A 4 22.48 19.42 -3.60
N GLN A 5 21.87 20.36 -2.87
CA GLN A 5 21.34 21.59 -3.46
C GLN A 5 22.46 22.40 -4.16
N GLN A 6 23.56 22.63 -3.44
CA GLN A 6 24.71 23.34 -4.02
C GLN A 6 25.27 22.65 -5.28
N HIS A 7 25.29 21.30 -5.31
CA HIS A 7 25.71 20.55 -6.48
C HIS A 7 24.74 20.77 -7.65
N ILE A 8 23.43 20.69 -7.42
CA ILE A 8 22.40 20.87 -8.44
C ILE A 8 22.43 22.30 -9.00
N ASP A 9 22.62 23.30 -8.14
CA ASP A 9 22.70 24.69 -8.54
C ASP A 9 23.96 25.00 -9.36
N GLY A 10 25.03 24.22 -9.14
CA GLY A 10 26.29 24.32 -9.87
C GLY A 10 26.34 23.56 -11.21
N LEU A 11 25.29 22.81 -11.56
CA LEU A 11 25.23 22.09 -12.84
C LEU A 11 25.06 23.08 -14.02
N LEU A 12 25.61 22.71 -15.18
CA LEU A 12 25.50 23.49 -16.41
C LEU A 12 24.07 23.41 -16.97
N LYS A 13 23.16 24.12 -16.37
CA LYS A 13 21.75 24.21 -16.75
C LYS A 13 21.16 25.53 -16.22
N PRO A 14 20.07 26.05 -16.81
CA PRO A 14 19.34 27.16 -16.18
C PRO A 14 18.83 26.73 -14.77
N PRO A 15 18.96 27.57 -13.75
CA PRO A 15 18.47 27.29 -12.42
C PRO A 15 16.98 26.93 -12.45
N GLY A 16 16.60 25.82 -11.76
CA GLY A 16 15.21 25.35 -11.68
C GLY A 16 14.66 24.68 -12.95
N SER A 17 15.47 24.51 -14.02
CA SER A 17 14.99 23.98 -15.30
C SER A 17 14.45 22.56 -15.25
N LEU A 18 14.88 21.74 -14.27
CA LEU A 18 14.39 20.38 -14.06
C LEU A 18 13.20 20.32 -13.09
N GLY A 19 12.76 21.45 -12.54
CA GLY A 19 11.59 21.56 -11.69
C GLY A 19 11.67 20.62 -10.48
N ARG A 20 10.62 19.82 -10.27
CA ARG A 20 10.53 18.90 -9.13
C ARG A 20 11.62 17.82 -9.07
N LEU A 21 12.25 17.50 -10.19
CA LEU A 21 13.36 16.54 -10.20
C LEU A 21 14.54 17.02 -9.36
N GLU A 22 14.79 18.33 -9.33
CA GLU A 22 15.85 18.93 -8.50
C GLU A 22 15.54 18.74 -7.00
N THR A 23 14.31 19.03 -6.61
CA THR A 23 13.84 18.82 -5.21
C THR A 23 13.92 17.35 -4.80
N LEU A 24 13.47 16.43 -5.67
CA LEU A 24 13.54 15.00 -5.43
C LEU A 24 14.99 14.51 -5.27
N ALA A 25 15.90 14.99 -6.12
CA ALA A 25 17.32 14.64 -6.03
C ALA A 25 17.94 15.10 -4.69
N VAL A 26 17.59 16.30 -4.22
CA VAL A 26 18.02 16.82 -2.91
C VAL A 26 17.45 15.99 -1.76
N GLN A 27 16.18 15.62 -1.83
CA GLN A 27 15.53 14.77 -0.81
C GLN A 27 16.16 13.38 -0.75
N LEU A 28 16.36 12.74 -1.90
CA LEU A 28 17.01 11.43 -1.98
C LEU A 28 18.44 11.47 -1.42
N ALA A 29 19.22 12.50 -1.79
CA ALA A 29 20.58 12.67 -1.26
C ALA A 29 20.63 12.96 0.26
N GLY A 30 19.49 13.37 0.84
CA GLY A 30 19.34 13.63 2.28
C GLY A 30 18.85 12.42 3.09
N MET A 31 18.52 11.30 2.46
CA MET A 31 18.03 10.12 3.17
C MET A 31 19.15 9.46 3.98
N PRO A 32 18.89 9.09 5.25
CA PRO A 32 19.87 8.37 6.07
C PRO A 32 20.30 7.05 5.42
N GLY A 33 21.58 6.73 5.51
CA GLY A 33 22.14 5.49 4.96
C GLY A 33 22.48 5.52 3.46
N LEU A 34 22.08 6.56 2.73
CA LEU A 34 22.50 6.76 1.34
C LEU A 34 23.77 7.61 1.30
N ASN A 35 24.91 6.96 1.01
CA ASN A 35 26.20 7.63 0.86
C ASN A 35 26.42 8.00 -0.62
N GLY A 36 25.86 9.15 -1.04
CA GLY A 36 26.00 9.63 -2.42
C GLY A 36 24.73 9.47 -3.26
N THR A 37 24.88 9.14 -4.55
CA THR A 37 23.76 8.95 -5.48
C THR A 37 23.01 7.65 -5.13
N PRO A 38 21.68 7.70 -4.93
CA PRO A 38 20.90 6.50 -4.69
C PRO A 38 21.04 5.52 -5.87
N GLN A 39 21.42 4.30 -5.56
CA GLN A 39 21.40 3.23 -6.56
C GLN A 39 20.04 2.54 -6.47
N VAL A 40 19.26 2.61 -7.55
CA VAL A 40 17.99 1.90 -7.66
C VAL A 40 18.29 0.55 -8.28
N GLY A 41 18.34 -0.48 -7.43
CA GLY A 41 18.50 -1.89 -7.82
C GLY A 41 17.16 -2.52 -8.21
N GLU A 42 16.88 -3.71 -7.68
CA GLU A 42 15.58 -4.36 -7.88
C GLU A 42 14.45 -3.57 -7.22
N LYS A 43 13.29 -3.63 -7.83
CA LYS A 43 12.08 -2.92 -7.39
C LYS A 43 10.97 -3.92 -7.11
N ALA A 44 10.23 -3.69 -6.03
CA ALA A 44 9.08 -4.50 -5.67
C ALA A 44 7.86 -3.64 -5.36
N VAL A 45 6.67 -4.13 -5.70
CA VAL A 45 5.40 -3.60 -5.22
C VAL A 45 4.77 -4.66 -4.34
N LEU A 46 4.54 -4.33 -3.06
CA LEU A 46 3.90 -5.21 -2.09
C LEU A 46 2.42 -4.84 -2.03
N VAL A 47 1.54 -5.77 -2.38
CA VAL A 47 0.09 -5.55 -2.33
C VAL A 47 -0.51 -6.46 -1.26
N MET A 48 -0.91 -5.87 -0.13
CA MET A 48 -1.58 -6.57 0.96
C MET A 48 -3.06 -6.71 0.66
N CYS A 49 -3.55 -7.95 0.68
CA CYS A 49 -4.94 -8.28 0.34
C CYS A 49 -5.68 -8.80 1.56
N ALA A 50 -6.85 -8.21 1.86
CA ALA A 50 -7.68 -8.64 2.98
C ALA A 50 -9.16 -8.31 2.74
N ASP A 51 -10.05 -9.06 3.38
CA ASP A 51 -11.47 -8.75 3.47
C ASP A 51 -11.83 -8.10 4.80
N HIS A 52 -12.77 -7.17 4.75
CA HIS A 52 -13.17 -6.33 5.86
C HIS A 52 -14.60 -6.63 6.31
N GLY A 53 -14.78 -6.93 7.60
CA GLY A 53 -16.11 -7.21 8.16
C GLY A 53 -17.09 -6.03 8.04
N VAL A 54 -16.59 -4.80 7.97
CA VAL A 54 -17.42 -3.61 7.75
C VAL A 54 -18.11 -3.61 6.38
N TRP A 55 -17.73 -4.49 5.47
CA TRP A 55 -18.44 -4.70 4.20
C TRP A 55 -19.93 -5.02 4.43
N ASP A 56 -20.26 -5.74 5.51
CA ASP A 56 -21.63 -6.15 5.85
C ASP A 56 -22.53 -4.94 6.17
N GLU A 57 -21.97 -3.77 6.44
CA GLU A 57 -22.71 -2.50 6.63
C GLU A 57 -23.11 -1.83 5.29
N GLY A 58 -22.88 -2.47 4.15
CA GLY A 58 -23.27 -1.94 2.84
C GLY A 58 -22.44 -0.74 2.38
N VAL A 59 -21.24 -0.57 2.90
CA VAL A 59 -20.32 0.55 2.55
C VAL A 59 -19.56 0.33 1.24
N ALA A 60 -19.77 -0.79 0.56
CA ALA A 60 -19.16 -1.10 -0.74
C ALA A 60 -20.20 -1.71 -1.69
N VAL A 61 -20.12 -1.35 -2.97
CA VAL A 61 -20.99 -1.88 -4.04
C VAL A 61 -20.50 -3.21 -4.61
N SER A 62 -19.19 -3.48 -4.51
CA SER A 62 -18.58 -4.70 -5.05
C SER A 62 -18.78 -5.88 -4.10
N PRO A 63 -19.08 -7.08 -4.61
CA PRO A 63 -19.13 -8.30 -3.80
C PRO A 63 -17.77 -8.59 -3.13
N LYS A 64 -17.78 -9.12 -1.92
CA LYS A 64 -16.56 -9.44 -1.13
C LYS A 64 -15.60 -10.37 -1.90
N ILE A 65 -16.15 -11.34 -2.64
CA ILE A 65 -15.35 -12.29 -3.44
C ILE A 65 -14.41 -11.62 -4.47
N VAL A 66 -14.67 -10.37 -4.84
CA VAL A 66 -13.82 -9.62 -5.78
C VAL A 66 -12.39 -9.47 -5.24
N THR A 67 -12.20 -9.40 -3.93
CA THR A 67 -10.86 -9.39 -3.32
C THR A 67 -10.05 -10.62 -3.75
N ALA A 68 -10.59 -11.82 -3.57
CA ALA A 68 -9.93 -13.08 -3.95
C ALA A 68 -9.71 -13.19 -5.47
N ILE A 69 -10.71 -12.79 -6.28
CA ILE A 69 -10.60 -12.78 -7.74
C ILE A 69 -9.47 -11.86 -8.21
N GLN A 70 -9.38 -10.66 -7.67
CA GLN A 70 -8.35 -9.71 -8.06
C GLN A 70 -6.96 -10.11 -7.55
N ALA A 71 -6.86 -10.71 -6.37
CA ALA A 71 -5.59 -11.29 -5.90
C ALA A 71 -5.11 -12.39 -6.87
N ALA A 72 -6.00 -13.29 -7.32
CA ALA A 72 -5.66 -14.29 -8.33
C ALA A 72 -5.30 -13.66 -9.69
N ASN A 73 -5.97 -12.59 -10.11
CA ASN A 73 -5.64 -11.87 -11.35
C ASN A 73 -4.27 -11.19 -11.27
N MET A 74 -3.87 -10.67 -10.09
CA MET A 74 -2.53 -10.12 -9.88
C MET A 74 -1.44 -11.17 -10.06
N THR A 75 -1.63 -12.41 -9.61
CA THR A 75 -0.63 -13.48 -9.83
C THR A 75 -0.47 -13.84 -11.31
N ARG A 76 -1.47 -13.53 -12.14
CA ARG A 76 -1.45 -13.71 -13.60
C ARG A 76 -0.93 -12.49 -14.36
N GLY A 77 -0.62 -11.39 -13.66
CA GLY A 77 -0.11 -10.16 -14.29
C GLY A 77 -1.17 -9.32 -15.01
N THR A 78 -2.47 -9.56 -14.81
CA THR A 78 -3.56 -8.99 -15.63
C THR A 78 -4.20 -7.74 -15.01
N THR A 79 -3.74 -7.28 -13.84
CA THR A 79 -4.29 -6.10 -13.17
C THR A 79 -3.50 -4.83 -13.49
N GLY A 80 -4.10 -3.67 -13.24
CA GLY A 80 -3.46 -2.36 -13.47
C GLY A 80 -2.12 -2.22 -12.76
N VAL A 81 -2.02 -2.65 -11.49
CA VAL A 81 -0.76 -2.62 -10.74
C VAL A 81 0.32 -3.46 -11.40
N CYS A 82 -0.03 -4.63 -11.95
CA CYS A 82 0.93 -5.52 -12.61
C CYS A 82 1.45 -4.92 -13.92
N VAL A 83 0.57 -4.32 -14.73
CA VAL A 83 0.94 -3.67 -15.99
C VAL A 83 1.86 -2.48 -15.73
N LEU A 84 1.52 -1.62 -14.76
CA LEU A 84 2.33 -0.46 -14.40
C LEU A 84 3.67 -0.87 -13.75
N ALA A 85 3.65 -1.89 -12.88
CA ALA A 85 4.87 -2.43 -12.29
C ALA A 85 5.82 -3.01 -13.34
N ALA A 86 5.29 -3.78 -14.31
CA ALA A 86 6.07 -4.31 -15.42
C ALA A 86 6.73 -3.18 -16.23
N GLN A 87 6.00 -2.11 -16.53
CA GLN A 87 6.53 -0.93 -17.21
C GLN A 87 7.64 -0.25 -16.40
N ALA A 88 7.52 -0.25 -15.08
CA ALA A 88 8.53 0.31 -14.17
C ALA A 88 9.71 -0.66 -13.90
N GLY A 89 9.67 -1.89 -14.39
CA GLY A 89 10.63 -2.94 -14.09
C GLY A 89 10.58 -3.39 -12.62
N ALA A 90 9.39 -3.39 -12.01
CA ALA A 90 9.14 -3.81 -10.64
C ALA A 90 8.39 -5.16 -10.60
N LYS A 91 8.69 -5.98 -9.59
CA LYS A 91 7.95 -7.23 -9.32
C LYS A 91 6.79 -6.95 -8.37
N VAL A 92 5.62 -7.51 -8.68
CA VAL A 92 4.46 -7.46 -7.77
C VAL A 92 4.47 -8.68 -6.86
N HIS A 93 4.40 -8.45 -5.56
CA HIS A 93 4.23 -9.47 -4.53
C HIS A 93 2.82 -9.32 -3.98
N VAL A 94 1.98 -10.32 -4.24
CA VAL A 94 0.60 -10.37 -3.75
C VAL A 94 0.63 -11.12 -2.42
N ILE A 95 0.18 -10.47 -1.36
CA ILE A 95 0.30 -10.97 0.00
C ILE A 95 -1.11 -11.05 0.60
N ASP A 96 -1.52 -12.26 0.95
CA ASP A 96 -2.77 -12.50 1.66
C ASP A 96 -2.54 -12.26 3.15
N VAL A 97 -3.10 -11.17 3.65
CA VAL A 97 -3.05 -10.79 5.07
C VAL A 97 -4.40 -11.00 5.76
N GLY A 98 -5.39 -11.50 5.03
CA GLY A 98 -6.73 -11.77 5.59
C GLY A 98 -7.83 -11.86 4.54
N ILE A 99 -7.60 -12.49 3.40
CA ILE A 99 -8.67 -12.79 2.43
C ILE A 99 -9.59 -13.87 3.02
N ASP A 100 -10.89 -13.67 2.92
CA ASP A 100 -11.91 -14.65 3.33
C ASP A 100 -12.18 -15.66 2.21
N ALA A 101 -11.14 -16.41 1.85
CA ALA A 101 -11.19 -17.45 0.82
C ALA A 101 -10.17 -18.55 1.12
N GLU A 102 -10.21 -19.64 0.35
CA GLU A 102 -9.16 -20.64 0.33
C GLU A 102 -7.83 -20.05 -0.15
N PRO A 103 -6.67 -20.65 0.20
CA PRO A 103 -5.38 -20.20 -0.27
C PRO A 103 -5.33 -20.10 -1.79
N ILE A 104 -4.82 -18.97 -2.28
CA ILE A 104 -4.76 -18.68 -3.72
C ILE A 104 -3.35 -19.02 -4.24
N PRO A 105 -3.22 -19.90 -5.24
CA PRO A 105 -1.91 -20.25 -5.81
C PRO A 105 -1.14 -19.01 -6.29
N GLY A 106 0.12 -18.89 -5.86
CA GLY A 106 0.98 -17.77 -6.21
C GLY A 106 0.85 -16.53 -5.32
N VAL A 107 -0.11 -16.52 -4.41
CA VAL A 107 -0.22 -15.49 -3.35
C VAL A 107 0.57 -15.93 -2.12
N VAL A 108 1.31 -15.02 -1.52
CA VAL A 108 2.06 -15.28 -0.28
C VAL A 108 1.07 -15.28 0.89
N ASP A 109 0.92 -16.40 1.56
CA ASP A 109 -0.02 -16.53 2.68
C ASP A 109 0.63 -16.05 3.99
N MET A 110 0.12 -14.95 4.55
CA MET A 110 0.51 -14.37 5.83
C MET A 110 -0.72 -14.13 6.73
N ARG A 111 -1.80 -14.83 6.49
CA ARG A 111 -3.06 -14.63 7.21
C ARG A 111 -2.92 -14.97 8.69
N VAL A 112 -3.41 -14.09 9.52
CA VAL A 112 -3.66 -14.36 10.94
C VAL A 112 -5.11 -14.80 11.18
N ALA A 113 -6.01 -14.50 10.24
CA ALA A 113 -7.41 -14.91 10.22
C ALA A 113 -7.97 -14.78 8.80
N ARG A 114 -9.12 -15.42 8.52
CA ARG A 114 -9.93 -15.17 7.31
C ARG A 114 -10.80 -13.94 7.54
N GLY A 115 -10.56 -12.89 6.78
CA GLY A 115 -11.18 -11.60 7.00
C GLY A 115 -10.80 -10.97 8.33
N CYS A 116 -11.34 -9.81 8.60
CA CYS A 116 -11.29 -9.18 9.92
C CYS A 116 -12.70 -8.90 10.46
N GLY A 117 -12.80 -8.54 11.74
CA GLY A 117 -14.06 -8.16 12.37
C GLY A 117 -14.65 -6.88 11.78
N ASN A 118 -15.94 -6.68 12.07
CA ASN A 118 -16.66 -5.47 11.66
C ASN A 118 -16.40 -4.33 12.67
N ILE A 119 -15.72 -3.27 12.23
CA ILE A 119 -15.38 -2.11 13.07
C ILE A 119 -16.60 -1.30 13.55
N ALA A 120 -17.76 -1.48 12.93
CA ALA A 120 -19.01 -0.86 13.40
C ALA A 120 -19.55 -1.57 14.68
N VAL A 121 -19.15 -2.80 14.92
CA VAL A 121 -19.65 -3.63 16.03
C VAL A 121 -18.59 -3.83 17.11
N GLY A 122 -17.32 -3.92 16.73
CA GLY A 122 -16.25 -4.18 17.66
C GLY A 122 -14.86 -4.12 17.00
N PRO A 123 -13.80 -4.56 17.69
CA PRO A 123 -12.45 -4.55 17.13
C PRO A 123 -12.34 -5.42 15.88
N ALA A 124 -11.65 -4.92 14.84
CA ALA A 124 -11.39 -5.67 13.62
C ALA A 124 -10.51 -6.90 13.87
N MET A 125 -9.57 -6.80 14.82
CA MET A 125 -8.67 -7.89 15.22
C MET A 125 -8.16 -7.66 16.64
N SER A 126 -7.62 -8.70 17.25
CA SER A 126 -6.93 -8.54 18.54
C SER A 126 -5.58 -7.82 18.36
N ARG A 127 -5.07 -7.24 19.44
CA ARG A 127 -3.74 -6.61 19.45
C ARG A 127 -2.65 -7.62 19.03
N SER A 128 -2.72 -8.84 19.53
CA SER A 128 -1.73 -9.87 19.19
C SER A 128 -1.77 -10.27 17.71
N GLN A 129 -2.95 -10.30 17.08
CA GLN A 129 -3.07 -10.53 15.65
C GLN A 129 -2.45 -9.37 14.84
N ALA A 130 -2.72 -8.13 15.25
CA ALA A 130 -2.14 -6.96 14.59
C ALA A 130 -0.61 -6.93 14.70
N GLU A 131 -0.07 -7.19 15.90
CA GLU A 131 1.39 -7.25 16.12
C GLU A 131 2.03 -8.40 15.32
N ALA A 132 1.44 -9.57 15.30
CA ALA A 132 1.94 -10.72 14.54
C ALA A 132 1.99 -10.40 13.03
N LEU A 133 0.93 -9.80 12.50
CA LEU A 133 0.85 -9.44 11.09
C LEU A 133 1.90 -8.39 10.71
N LEU A 134 2.05 -7.34 11.50
CA LEU A 134 3.05 -6.29 11.26
C LEU A 134 4.47 -6.86 11.28
N LEU A 135 4.77 -7.77 12.22
CA LEU A 135 6.07 -8.42 12.30
C LEU A 135 6.34 -9.32 11.10
N GLU A 136 5.36 -10.09 10.66
CA GLU A 136 5.51 -11.02 9.53
C GLU A 136 5.76 -10.28 8.22
N VAL A 137 4.95 -9.25 7.93
CA VAL A 137 5.14 -8.41 6.74
C VAL A 137 6.48 -7.66 6.80
N SER A 138 6.89 -7.20 7.99
CA SER A 138 8.19 -6.55 8.18
C SER A 138 9.35 -7.50 7.88
N ARG A 139 9.31 -8.74 8.38
CA ARG A 139 10.33 -9.77 8.10
C ARG A 139 10.43 -10.04 6.60
N TYR A 140 9.29 -10.25 5.95
CA TYR A 140 9.25 -10.49 4.50
C TYR A 140 9.87 -9.33 3.71
N THR A 141 9.55 -8.10 4.09
CA THR A 141 10.11 -6.91 3.44
C THR A 141 11.63 -6.82 3.65
N CYS A 142 12.11 -7.12 4.87
CA CYS A 142 13.54 -7.18 5.15
C CYS A 142 14.25 -8.27 4.34
N ASP A 143 13.64 -9.44 4.18
CA ASP A 143 14.19 -10.54 3.36
C ASP A 143 14.32 -10.13 1.89
N LEU A 144 13.32 -9.43 1.35
CA LEU A 144 13.39 -8.89 -0.01
C LEU A 144 14.51 -7.85 -0.15
N ALA A 145 14.67 -6.97 0.84
CA ALA A 145 15.76 -5.99 0.86
C ALA A 145 17.14 -6.68 0.88
N GLN A 146 17.30 -7.73 1.68
CA GLN A 146 18.53 -8.54 1.72
C GLN A 146 18.84 -9.25 0.38
N ARG A 147 17.80 -9.55 -0.40
CA ARG A 147 17.92 -10.13 -1.75
C ARG A 147 18.16 -9.10 -2.85
N GLY A 148 18.32 -7.81 -2.50
CA GLY A 148 18.69 -6.75 -3.44
C GLY A 148 17.57 -5.84 -3.87
N VAL A 149 16.37 -5.96 -3.31
CA VAL A 149 15.30 -4.98 -3.55
C VAL A 149 15.64 -3.69 -2.81
N THR A 150 15.77 -2.59 -3.54
CA THR A 150 16.15 -1.28 -2.98
C THR A 150 15.05 -0.23 -3.08
N LEU A 151 14.01 -0.50 -3.86
CA LEU A 151 12.85 0.38 -3.99
C LEU A 151 11.56 -0.41 -3.81
N PHE A 152 10.76 0.02 -2.84
CA PHE A 152 9.48 -0.59 -2.53
C PHE A 152 8.32 0.36 -2.82
N GLY A 153 7.33 -0.14 -3.57
CA GLY A 153 5.98 0.41 -3.58
C GLY A 153 5.11 -0.39 -2.63
N VAL A 154 4.18 0.28 -1.96
CA VAL A 154 3.21 -0.39 -1.09
C VAL A 154 1.81 -0.12 -1.59
N GLY A 155 0.96 -1.12 -1.52
CA GLY A 155 -0.43 -1.03 -1.92
C GLY A 155 -1.28 -2.02 -1.13
N GLU A 156 -2.58 -1.91 -1.34
CA GLU A 156 -3.53 -2.79 -0.69
C GLU A 156 -4.70 -3.12 -1.63
N LEU A 157 -5.41 -4.18 -1.29
CA LEU A 157 -6.64 -4.60 -1.97
C LEU A 157 -7.59 -5.20 -0.94
N GLY A 158 -8.81 -4.69 -0.90
CA GLY A 158 -9.89 -5.27 -0.09
C GLY A 158 -11.19 -4.55 -0.38
N MET A 159 -12.28 -5.30 -0.53
CA MET A 159 -13.58 -4.64 -0.70
C MET A 159 -13.96 -3.96 0.63
N ALA A 160 -14.43 -2.71 0.54
CA ALA A 160 -14.71 -1.81 1.67
C ALA A 160 -13.47 -1.27 2.42
N ASN A 161 -12.24 -1.42 1.91
CA ASN A 161 -10.98 -1.01 2.53
C ASN A 161 -10.87 0.48 2.87
N THR A 162 -11.55 1.34 2.12
CA THR A 162 -11.52 2.80 2.36
C THR A 162 -12.16 3.19 3.70
N THR A 163 -13.12 2.42 4.21
CA THR A 163 -13.76 2.67 5.50
C THR A 163 -12.79 2.50 6.68
N PRO A 164 -12.12 1.35 6.87
CA PRO A 164 -11.11 1.23 7.93
C PRO A 164 -9.91 2.15 7.73
N ALA A 165 -9.51 2.44 6.49
CA ALA A 165 -8.46 3.42 6.22
C ALA A 165 -8.84 4.82 6.72
N ALA A 166 -10.05 5.30 6.42
CA ALA A 166 -10.56 6.57 6.92
C ALA A 166 -10.68 6.59 8.45
N ALA A 167 -11.14 5.49 9.06
CA ALA A 167 -11.19 5.36 10.52
C ALA A 167 -9.80 5.51 11.17
N MET A 168 -8.78 4.88 10.60
CA MET A 168 -7.39 5.03 11.09
C MET A 168 -6.87 6.44 10.90
N VAL A 169 -7.12 7.09 9.76
CA VAL A 169 -6.75 8.49 9.52
C VAL A 169 -7.40 9.41 10.55
N SER A 170 -8.71 9.25 10.78
CA SER A 170 -9.43 10.04 11.80
C SER A 170 -8.78 9.92 13.18
N VAL A 171 -8.48 8.70 13.62
CA VAL A 171 -7.87 8.45 14.94
C VAL A 171 -6.45 9.02 15.03
N PHE A 172 -5.61 8.79 14.02
CA PHE A 172 -4.21 9.21 14.06
C PHE A 172 -4.02 10.72 13.92
N THR A 173 -4.91 11.39 13.23
CA THR A 173 -4.83 12.85 13.02
C THR A 173 -5.69 13.65 13.97
N GLY A 174 -6.66 13.01 14.65
CA GLY A 174 -7.69 13.69 15.43
C GLY A 174 -8.73 14.43 14.58
N SER A 175 -8.76 14.18 13.26
CA SER A 175 -9.73 14.79 12.36
C SER A 175 -11.12 14.17 12.51
N ASP A 176 -12.19 14.96 12.27
CA ASP A 176 -13.55 14.43 12.25
C ASP A 176 -13.68 13.37 11.15
N ALA A 177 -14.34 12.26 11.46
CA ALA A 177 -14.58 11.18 10.51
C ALA A 177 -15.30 11.66 9.23
N LYS A 178 -16.18 12.64 9.34
CA LYS A 178 -16.87 13.25 8.20
C LYS A 178 -15.95 13.99 7.23
N GLU A 179 -14.81 14.46 7.69
CA GLU A 179 -13.83 15.16 6.86
C GLU A 179 -12.91 14.18 6.11
N VAL A 180 -12.70 12.99 6.67
CA VAL A 180 -11.77 12.00 6.11
C VAL A 180 -12.44 10.89 5.31
N VAL A 181 -13.74 10.66 5.53
CA VAL A 181 -14.49 9.64 4.79
C VAL A 181 -14.85 10.15 3.39
N GLY A 182 -14.43 9.41 2.38
CA GLY A 182 -14.85 9.62 0.98
C GLY A 182 -15.96 8.67 0.54
N ILE A 183 -16.40 8.83 -0.70
CA ILE A 183 -17.44 7.99 -1.32
C ILE A 183 -16.96 6.57 -1.64
N GLY A 184 -15.66 6.27 -1.49
CA GLY A 184 -15.08 4.99 -1.89
C GLY A 184 -15.19 4.72 -3.38
N ALA A 185 -15.08 3.45 -3.77
CA ALA A 185 -15.16 3.04 -5.16
C ALA A 185 -16.62 2.93 -5.62
N ASN A 186 -17.08 3.93 -6.35
CA ASN A 186 -18.38 3.94 -7.04
C ASN A 186 -19.62 3.79 -6.13
N LEU A 187 -19.56 4.12 -4.86
CA LEU A 187 -20.74 4.17 -4.03
C LEU A 187 -21.60 5.37 -4.49
N PRO A 188 -22.87 5.16 -4.90
CA PRO A 188 -23.69 6.28 -5.32
C PRO A 188 -23.88 7.28 -4.18
N PRO A 189 -23.98 8.59 -4.48
CA PRO A 189 -24.26 9.59 -3.47
C PRO A 189 -25.54 9.23 -2.72
N SER A 190 -25.47 9.11 -1.41
CA SER A 190 -26.68 8.97 -0.59
C SER A 190 -27.34 10.33 -0.45
N PRO A 191 -28.66 10.43 -0.63
CA PRO A 191 -29.39 11.69 -0.40
C PRO A 191 -29.32 12.15 1.07
N HIS A 192 -28.78 11.35 1.97
CA HIS A 192 -28.66 11.60 3.41
C HIS A 192 -27.21 11.72 3.91
N ARG A 193 -26.24 11.90 3.01
CA ARG A 193 -24.84 12.22 3.34
C ARG A 193 -24.56 13.70 3.20
#